data_48e47b72bb99939c1c63d14b405ee797
#
_entry.id   48e47b72bb99939c1c63d14b405ee797
#
_cell.length_a   1.000
_cell.length_b   1.000
_cell.length_c   1.000
_cell.angle_alpha   90.00
_cell.angle_beta   90.00
_cell.angle_gamma   90.00
#
_symmetry.space_group_name_H-M   'P 1'
#
loop_
_entity.id
_entity.type
_entity.pdbx_description
1 polymer ?
#
loop_
_entity_poly.entity_id
_entity_poly.type
_entity_poly.pdbx_seq_one_letter_code
_entity_poly.pdbx_strand_id
1 'polypeptide(L)'
;MRLRNAILVMQIAIAGFCISVGGASAQIVALGASNTAGYGLDSSQSWPSQLQAMLQAKGSTTKVINAGISGDTSAGILSRIGSAVPQGTRIVILSVFAYNDNRKGIAPAEHQANIASIERQLRSRGIRIINVNGLIQSALKAGMVQGDGIHLTAEGCRRVAMGLIGSVR
;
A
#
# COMPACT_ATOMS: atom_id res chain seq x y z
N MET A 1 34.47 18.95 73.07
CA MET A 1 33.57 19.55 72.04
C MET A 1 33.85 18.80 70.72
N ARG A 2 33.01 17.78 70.39
CA ARG A 2 33.20 16.95 69.16
C ARG A 2 32.11 17.32 68.14
N LEU A 3 32.50 17.94 67.03
CA LEU A 3 31.61 18.19 65.87
C LEU A 3 31.42 16.86 65.12
N ARG A 4 30.17 16.42 64.98
CA ARG A 4 29.78 15.31 64.14
C ARG A 4 29.34 15.88 62.78
N ASN A 5 30.15 15.64 61.74
CA ASN A 5 29.80 15.97 60.39
C ASN A 5 28.73 14.95 59.89
N ALA A 6 27.55 15.43 59.59
CA ALA A 6 26.52 14.64 58.91
C ALA A 6 26.71 14.82 57.40
N ILE A 7 27.08 13.74 56.73
CA ILE A 7 27.13 13.68 55.26
C ILE A 7 25.73 13.34 54.74
N LEU A 8 25.08 14.29 54.07
CA LEU A 8 23.79 14.09 53.42
C LEU A 8 24.01 13.46 52.04
N VAL A 9 23.72 12.16 51.92
CA VAL A 9 23.77 11.44 50.62
C VAL A 9 22.47 11.71 49.88
N MET A 10 22.55 12.51 48.82
CA MET A 10 21.42 12.80 47.95
C MET A 10 21.33 11.67 46.90
N GLN A 11 20.36 10.80 47.04
CA GLN A 11 20.04 9.76 46.06
C GLN A 11 19.27 10.41 44.88
N ILE A 12 19.91 10.51 43.72
CA ILE A 12 19.27 10.88 42.48
C ILE A 12 18.58 9.66 41.91
N ALA A 13 17.27 9.60 42.02
CA ALA A 13 16.45 8.58 41.34
C ALA A 13 16.39 8.93 39.83
N ILE A 14 17.15 8.18 39.05
CA ILE A 14 17.01 8.24 37.56
C ILE A 14 15.75 7.46 37.21
N ALA A 15 14.65 8.19 37.01
CA ALA A 15 13.43 7.63 36.40
C ALA A 15 13.74 7.25 34.94
N GLY A 16 13.95 5.95 34.70
CA GLY A 16 14.11 5.42 33.35
C GLY A 16 12.82 5.66 32.54
N PHE A 17 12.84 6.64 31.65
CA PHE A 17 11.77 6.87 30.69
C PHE A 17 11.87 5.78 29.61
N CYS A 18 11.17 4.68 29.79
CA CYS A 18 10.99 3.66 28.76
C CYS A 18 10.18 4.28 27.60
N ILE A 19 10.87 4.79 26.57
CA ILE A 19 10.24 5.10 25.30
C ILE A 19 9.84 3.76 24.68
N SER A 20 8.56 3.39 24.82
CA SER A 20 7.97 2.34 24.03
C SER A 20 8.01 2.79 22.57
N VAL A 21 9.03 2.36 21.83
CA VAL A 21 9.04 2.46 20.37
C VAL A 21 7.92 1.54 19.92
N GLY A 22 6.72 2.09 19.81
CA GLY A 22 5.59 1.40 19.20
C GLY A 22 6.07 0.97 17.81
N GLY A 23 6.29 -0.33 17.60
CA GLY A 23 6.72 -0.88 16.33
C GLY A 23 5.78 -0.37 15.25
N ALA A 24 6.29 0.43 14.32
CA ALA A 24 5.51 0.88 13.18
C ALA A 24 4.96 -0.37 12.48
N SER A 25 3.64 -0.59 12.60
CA SER A 25 2.97 -1.71 11.94
C SER A 25 3.33 -1.65 10.46
N ALA A 26 3.93 -2.70 9.93
CA ALA A 26 4.31 -2.75 8.53
C ALA A 26 3.09 -2.41 7.68
N GLN A 27 3.24 -1.42 6.79
CA GLN A 27 2.13 -0.90 6.00
C GLN A 27 2.32 -1.26 4.54
N ILE A 28 1.26 -1.75 3.94
CA ILE A 28 1.14 -2.03 2.51
C ILE A 28 0.25 -0.95 1.91
N VAL A 29 0.65 -0.37 0.79
CA VAL A 29 -0.19 0.53 0.01
C VAL A 29 -0.52 -0.12 -1.33
N ALA A 30 -1.80 -0.25 -1.63
CA ALA A 30 -2.31 -0.63 -2.94
C ALA A 30 -2.49 0.66 -3.76
N LEU A 31 -1.55 0.92 -4.68
CA LEU A 31 -1.51 2.14 -5.49
C LEU A 31 -1.95 1.85 -6.92
N GLY A 32 -2.96 2.55 -7.41
CA GLY A 32 -3.48 2.30 -8.76
C GLY A 32 -4.74 3.09 -9.09
N ALA A 33 -5.44 2.64 -10.14
CA ALA A 33 -6.66 3.27 -10.62
C ALA A 33 -7.94 2.50 -10.18
N SER A 34 -8.96 2.46 -11.04
CA SER A 34 -10.31 1.94 -10.75
C SER A 34 -10.35 0.49 -10.29
N ASN A 35 -9.57 -0.41 -10.89
CA ASN A 35 -9.51 -1.81 -10.44
C ASN A 35 -8.88 -1.95 -9.05
N THR A 36 -8.04 -1.01 -8.64
CA THR A 36 -7.50 -0.96 -7.26
C THR A 36 -8.52 -0.34 -6.31
N ALA A 37 -9.19 0.73 -6.73
CA ALA A 37 -10.25 1.37 -5.95
C ALA A 37 -11.41 0.40 -5.62
N GLY A 38 -11.69 -0.56 -6.50
CA GLY A 38 -12.87 -1.43 -6.43
C GLY A 38 -14.09 -0.78 -7.06
N TYR A 39 -13.92 -0.13 -8.23
CA TYR A 39 -15.01 0.54 -8.93
C TYR A 39 -16.23 -0.36 -9.12
N GLY A 40 -17.42 0.17 -8.82
CA GLY A 40 -18.68 -0.57 -8.94
C GLY A 40 -18.95 -1.62 -7.87
N LEU A 41 -18.08 -1.74 -6.85
CA LEU A 41 -18.20 -2.71 -5.75
C LEU A 41 -18.33 -2.00 -4.40
N ASP A 42 -18.86 -2.71 -3.41
CA ASP A 42 -18.72 -2.27 -2.02
C ASP A 42 -17.24 -2.21 -1.62
N SER A 43 -16.88 -1.28 -0.76
CA SER A 43 -15.48 -1.05 -0.36
C SER A 43 -14.79 -2.29 0.21
N SER A 44 -15.54 -3.17 0.89
CA SER A 44 -15.06 -4.45 1.43
C SER A 44 -14.71 -5.48 0.35
N GLN A 45 -15.25 -5.33 -0.84
CA GLN A 45 -15.09 -6.27 -1.97
C GLN A 45 -13.89 -5.92 -2.87
N SER A 46 -13.28 -4.75 -2.70
CA SER A 46 -12.05 -4.41 -3.42
C SER A 46 -10.92 -5.39 -3.09
N TRP A 47 -10.01 -5.67 -4.02
CA TRP A 47 -8.91 -6.60 -3.75
C TRP A 47 -8.00 -6.15 -2.60
N PRO A 48 -7.74 -4.82 -2.34
CA PRO A 48 -6.96 -4.42 -1.19
C PRO A 48 -7.65 -4.75 0.14
N SER A 49 -8.98 -4.53 0.22
CA SER A 49 -9.77 -4.84 1.42
C SER A 49 -9.83 -6.35 1.68
N GLN A 50 -10.00 -7.14 0.62
CA GLN A 50 -9.98 -8.60 0.74
C GLN A 50 -8.60 -9.13 1.14
N LEU A 51 -7.51 -8.55 0.62
CA LEU A 51 -6.14 -8.86 1.06
C LEU A 51 -5.95 -8.55 2.54
N GLN A 52 -6.44 -7.38 3.00
CA GLN A 52 -6.43 -7.01 4.42
C GLN A 52 -7.14 -8.05 5.28
N ALA A 53 -8.35 -8.45 4.89
CA ALA A 53 -9.12 -9.45 5.63
C ALA A 53 -8.39 -10.82 5.68
N MET A 54 -7.79 -11.24 4.57
CA MET A 54 -7.01 -12.48 4.51
C MET A 54 -5.75 -12.44 5.39
N LEU A 55 -5.06 -11.30 5.45
CA LEU A 55 -3.90 -11.11 6.34
C LEU A 55 -4.32 -11.18 7.81
N GLN A 56 -5.40 -10.49 8.17
CA GLN A 56 -5.95 -10.51 9.52
C GLN A 56 -6.37 -11.92 9.96
N ALA A 57 -7.03 -12.68 9.07
CA ALA A 57 -7.41 -14.07 9.34
C ALA A 57 -6.19 -14.99 9.60
N LYS A 58 -5.00 -14.57 9.17
CA LYS A 58 -3.72 -15.26 9.45
C LYS A 58 -2.96 -14.66 10.65
N GLY A 59 -3.61 -13.81 11.45
CA GLY A 59 -3.02 -13.17 12.62
C GLY A 59 -2.07 -12.00 12.32
N SER A 60 -2.01 -11.52 11.08
CA SER A 60 -1.17 -10.37 10.72
C SER A 60 -1.79 -9.05 11.19
N THR A 61 -0.99 -8.19 11.79
CA THR A 61 -1.34 -6.81 12.15
C THR A 61 -1.02 -5.80 11.04
N THR A 62 -0.45 -6.27 9.93
CA THR A 62 -0.10 -5.42 8.77
C THR A 62 -1.34 -4.76 8.19
N LYS A 63 -1.27 -3.44 7.99
CA LYS A 63 -2.36 -2.67 7.36
C LYS A 63 -2.18 -2.61 5.85
N VAL A 64 -3.28 -2.77 5.11
CA VAL A 64 -3.36 -2.54 3.66
C VAL A 64 -4.20 -1.29 3.41
N ILE A 65 -3.56 -0.25 2.85
CA ILE A 65 -4.24 1.00 2.46
C ILE A 65 -4.64 0.88 1.00
N ASN A 66 -5.92 1.10 0.71
CA ASN A 66 -6.39 1.26 -0.66
C ASN A 66 -6.18 2.71 -1.09
N ALA A 67 -5.19 2.94 -1.95
CA ALA A 67 -4.88 4.21 -2.59
C ALA A 67 -5.23 4.18 -4.09
N GLY A 68 -6.28 3.45 -4.47
CA GLY A 68 -6.85 3.47 -5.81
C GLY A 68 -7.73 4.70 -6.04
N ILE A 69 -7.62 5.34 -7.20
CA ILE A 69 -8.51 6.42 -7.63
C ILE A 69 -9.04 6.09 -9.02
N SER A 70 -10.38 6.00 -9.16
CA SER A 70 -10.99 5.68 -10.43
C SER A 70 -10.69 6.75 -11.49
N GLY A 71 -10.31 6.32 -12.70
CA GLY A 71 -9.94 7.21 -13.78
C GLY A 71 -8.53 7.78 -13.71
N ASP A 72 -7.74 7.43 -12.70
CA ASP A 72 -6.39 7.94 -12.53
C ASP A 72 -5.46 7.47 -13.65
N THR A 73 -4.55 8.35 -14.06
CA THR A 73 -3.53 8.11 -15.08
C THR A 73 -2.18 7.82 -14.44
N SER A 74 -1.21 7.38 -15.26
CA SER A 74 0.17 7.24 -14.79
C SER A 74 0.74 8.56 -14.25
N ALA A 75 0.44 9.69 -14.89
CA ALA A 75 0.82 11.02 -14.43
C ALA A 75 0.13 11.40 -13.11
N GLY A 76 -1.18 11.09 -12.97
CA GLY A 76 -1.93 11.31 -11.74
C GLY A 76 -1.37 10.50 -10.58
N ILE A 77 -1.10 9.21 -10.78
CA ILE A 77 -0.46 8.35 -9.77
C ILE A 77 0.91 8.91 -9.37
N LEU A 78 1.74 9.32 -10.35
CA LEU A 78 3.06 9.91 -10.10
C LEU A 78 2.96 11.17 -9.24
N SER A 79 2.02 12.06 -9.54
CA SER A 79 1.86 13.35 -8.84
C SER A 79 1.48 13.19 -7.36
N ARG A 80 0.82 12.09 -6.99
CA ARG A 80 0.32 11.86 -5.62
C ARG A 80 1.10 10.84 -4.79
N ILE A 81 2.26 10.35 -5.26
CA ILE A 81 3.07 9.38 -4.49
C ILE A 81 3.35 9.89 -3.07
N GLY A 82 3.66 11.18 -2.93
CA GLY A 82 3.99 11.79 -1.62
C GLY A 82 2.87 11.68 -0.59
N SER A 83 1.63 11.89 -1.02
CA SER A 83 0.45 11.82 -0.14
C SER A 83 -0.16 10.42 -0.07
N ALA A 84 -0.12 9.66 -1.18
CA ALA A 84 -0.73 8.33 -1.26
C ALA A 84 0.10 7.24 -0.58
N VAL A 85 1.41 7.45 -0.44
CA VAL A 85 2.35 6.48 0.13
C VAL A 85 3.03 7.10 1.36
N PRO A 86 2.41 7.00 2.55
CA PRO A 86 2.91 7.64 3.76
C PRO A 86 4.23 7.03 4.25
N GLN A 87 4.88 7.72 5.20
CA GLN A 87 6.06 7.22 5.91
C GLN A 87 5.75 5.88 6.59
N GLY A 88 6.73 4.99 6.66
CA GLY A 88 6.56 3.65 7.24
C GLY A 88 5.98 2.62 6.26
N THR A 89 5.62 3.00 5.02
CA THR A 89 5.23 2.05 3.97
C THR A 89 6.43 1.15 3.61
N ARG A 90 6.24 -0.16 3.68
CA ARG A 90 7.26 -1.15 3.32
C ARG A 90 7.04 -1.77 1.95
N ILE A 91 5.78 -1.87 1.54
CA ILE A 91 5.39 -2.49 0.27
C ILE A 91 4.39 -1.59 -0.43
N VAL A 92 4.60 -1.36 -1.72
CA VAL A 92 3.59 -0.83 -2.62
C VAL A 92 3.20 -1.91 -3.62
N ILE A 93 1.92 -2.25 -3.65
CA ILE A 93 1.33 -3.08 -4.69
C ILE A 93 0.84 -2.14 -5.77
N LEU A 94 1.55 -2.11 -6.90
CA LEU A 94 1.36 -1.14 -7.96
C LEU A 94 0.53 -1.71 -9.11
N SER A 95 -0.51 -0.96 -9.51
CA SER A 95 -1.33 -1.26 -10.68
C SER A 95 -1.44 -0.03 -11.56
N VAL A 96 -0.74 -0.02 -12.69
CA VAL A 96 -0.79 1.07 -13.68
C VAL A 96 -1.02 0.47 -15.06
N PHE A 97 -2.22 0.69 -15.60
CA PHE A 97 -2.59 0.28 -16.95
C PHE A 97 -2.64 1.50 -17.88
N ALA A 98 -2.28 1.32 -19.13
CA ALA A 98 -2.32 2.38 -20.14
C ALA A 98 -3.75 2.82 -20.54
N TYR A 99 -4.79 2.12 -20.09
CA TYR A 99 -6.18 2.39 -20.52
C TYR A 99 -6.62 3.83 -20.26
N ASN A 100 -6.40 4.35 -19.05
CA ASN A 100 -6.77 5.73 -18.71
C ASN A 100 -5.87 6.74 -19.40
N ASP A 101 -4.59 6.44 -19.55
CA ASP A 101 -3.62 7.27 -20.25
C ASP A 101 -4.02 7.44 -21.73
N ASN A 102 -4.34 6.33 -22.40
CA ASN A 102 -4.81 6.35 -23.79
C ASN A 102 -6.09 7.21 -23.96
N ARG A 103 -7.05 7.10 -23.03
CA ARG A 103 -8.27 7.91 -23.04
C ARG A 103 -8.02 9.40 -22.80
N LYS A 104 -6.92 9.74 -22.16
CA LYS A 104 -6.51 11.13 -21.87
C LYS A 104 -5.46 11.65 -22.86
N GLY A 105 -5.12 10.88 -23.88
CA GLY A 105 -4.15 11.28 -24.92
C GLY A 105 -2.69 11.26 -24.43
N ILE A 106 -2.38 10.59 -23.30
CA ILE A 106 -1.01 10.43 -22.85
C ILE A 106 -0.30 9.42 -23.76
N ALA A 107 0.82 9.84 -24.34
CA ALA A 107 1.58 9.00 -25.25
C ALA A 107 2.17 7.75 -24.55
N PRO A 108 2.31 6.62 -25.26
CA PRO A 108 2.89 5.41 -24.67
C PRO A 108 4.29 5.61 -24.07
N ALA A 109 5.13 6.43 -24.68
CA ALA A 109 6.45 6.76 -24.16
C ALA A 109 6.37 7.52 -22.83
N GLU A 110 5.41 8.43 -22.69
CA GLU A 110 5.17 9.18 -21.45
C GLU A 110 4.63 8.25 -20.35
N HIS A 111 3.67 7.36 -20.70
CA HIS A 111 3.20 6.32 -19.77
C HIS A 111 4.37 5.51 -19.18
N GLN A 112 5.30 5.02 -20.03
CA GLN A 112 6.45 4.28 -19.57
C GLN A 112 7.40 5.12 -18.71
N ALA A 113 7.64 6.38 -19.10
CA ALA A 113 8.47 7.31 -18.33
C ALA A 113 7.86 7.60 -16.94
N ASN A 114 6.55 7.74 -16.86
CA ASN A 114 5.83 7.93 -15.59
C ASN A 114 5.96 6.69 -14.69
N ILE A 115 5.77 5.48 -15.22
CA ILE A 115 5.96 4.22 -14.46
C ILE A 115 7.40 4.14 -13.92
N ALA A 116 8.40 4.38 -14.78
CA ALA A 116 9.80 4.37 -14.37
C ALA A 116 10.09 5.39 -13.26
N SER A 117 9.45 6.55 -13.31
CA SER A 117 9.58 7.60 -12.28
C SER A 117 8.90 7.22 -10.98
N ILE A 118 7.70 6.60 -11.03
CA ILE A 118 6.99 6.02 -9.87
C ILE A 118 7.89 5.00 -9.18
N GLU A 119 8.39 4.02 -9.92
CA GLU A 119 9.24 2.96 -9.38
C GLU A 119 10.54 3.51 -8.76
N ARG A 120 11.20 4.46 -9.43
CA ARG A 120 12.41 5.10 -8.93
C ARG A 120 12.17 5.82 -7.62
N GLN A 121 11.08 6.62 -7.50
CA GLN A 121 10.73 7.30 -6.26
C GLN A 121 10.40 6.34 -5.12
N LEU A 122 9.69 5.25 -5.39
CA LEU A 122 9.37 4.24 -4.38
C LEU A 122 10.64 3.51 -3.90
N ARG A 123 11.50 3.10 -4.85
CA ARG A 123 12.78 2.41 -4.54
C ARG A 123 13.75 3.30 -3.76
N SER A 124 13.84 4.61 -4.07
CA SER A 124 14.69 5.53 -3.32
C SER A 124 14.27 5.69 -1.86
N ARG A 125 13.01 5.33 -1.53
CA ARG A 125 12.49 5.27 -0.17
C ARG A 125 12.63 3.89 0.49
N GLY A 126 13.34 2.94 -0.14
CA GLY A 126 13.49 1.57 0.35
C GLY A 126 12.22 0.72 0.27
N ILE A 127 11.22 1.12 -0.52
CA ILE A 127 9.93 0.45 -0.63
C ILE A 127 10.02 -0.69 -1.64
N ARG A 128 9.58 -1.89 -1.23
CA ARG A 128 9.42 -3.03 -2.13
C ARG A 128 8.19 -2.85 -3.01
N ILE A 129 8.35 -3.03 -4.32
CA ILE A 129 7.26 -2.90 -5.29
C ILE A 129 6.82 -4.29 -5.75
N ILE A 130 5.50 -4.52 -5.74
CA ILE A 130 4.87 -5.72 -6.31
C ILE A 130 3.95 -5.24 -7.43
N ASN A 131 4.21 -5.63 -8.67
CA ASN A 131 3.32 -5.34 -9.79
C ASN A 131 2.17 -6.35 -9.80
N VAL A 132 0.92 -5.86 -9.75
CA VAL A 132 -0.28 -6.69 -9.68
C VAL A 132 -1.02 -6.81 -11.01
N ASN A 133 -0.56 -6.11 -12.06
CA ASN A 133 -1.24 -6.08 -13.36
C ASN A 133 -1.47 -7.49 -13.95
N GLY A 134 -0.48 -8.39 -13.82
CA GLY A 134 -0.60 -9.76 -14.31
C GLY A 134 -1.73 -10.54 -13.62
N LEU A 135 -1.90 -10.39 -12.31
CA LEU A 135 -3.00 -11.03 -11.57
C LEU A 135 -4.36 -10.45 -11.97
N ILE A 136 -4.47 -9.12 -12.10
CA ILE A 136 -5.69 -8.45 -12.57
C ILE A 136 -6.06 -8.93 -13.97
N GLN A 137 -5.11 -8.91 -14.92
CA GLN A 137 -5.35 -9.38 -16.28
C GLN A 137 -5.76 -10.86 -16.34
N SER A 138 -5.14 -11.72 -15.50
CA SER A 138 -5.50 -13.13 -15.42
C SER A 138 -6.95 -13.32 -14.95
N ALA A 139 -7.38 -12.56 -13.94
CA ALA A 139 -8.77 -12.62 -13.45
C ALA A 139 -9.77 -12.12 -14.51
N LEU A 140 -9.47 -11.00 -15.18
CA LEU A 140 -10.30 -10.47 -16.28
C LEU A 140 -10.44 -11.47 -17.44
N LYS A 141 -9.33 -12.08 -17.87
CA LYS A 141 -9.33 -13.11 -18.93
C LYS A 141 -10.09 -14.37 -18.53
N ALA A 142 -10.19 -14.67 -17.24
CA ALA A 142 -10.98 -15.78 -16.71
C ALA A 142 -12.49 -15.44 -16.59
N GLY A 143 -12.95 -14.31 -17.14
CA GLY A 143 -14.35 -13.89 -17.14
C GLY A 143 -14.79 -13.22 -15.82
N MET A 144 -13.88 -12.94 -14.88
CA MET A 144 -14.20 -12.27 -13.62
C MET A 144 -14.26 -10.74 -13.83
N VAL A 145 -15.06 -10.32 -14.79
CA VAL A 145 -15.22 -8.94 -15.25
C VAL A 145 -16.68 -8.51 -15.10
N GLN A 146 -16.90 -7.26 -14.70
CA GLN A 146 -18.23 -6.65 -14.62
C GLN A 146 -18.81 -6.46 -16.03
N GLY A 147 -20.09 -6.14 -16.11
CA GLY A 147 -20.80 -5.92 -17.39
C GLY A 147 -20.21 -4.83 -18.29
N ASP A 148 -19.33 -4.00 -17.77
CA ASP A 148 -18.60 -2.98 -18.52
C ASP A 148 -17.37 -3.50 -19.30
N GLY A 149 -16.99 -4.75 -19.09
CA GLY A 149 -15.86 -5.39 -19.77
C GLY A 149 -14.47 -4.93 -19.29
N ILE A 150 -14.39 -4.10 -18.24
CA ILE A 150 -13.15 -3.43 -17.79
C ILE A 150 -12.80 -3.73 -16.35
N HIS A 151 -13.82 -3.71 -15.47
CA HIS A 151 -13.59 -3.78 -14.04
C HIS A 151 -13.80 -5.19 -13.48
N LEU A 152 -12.99 -5.54 -12.49
CA LEU A 152 -13.09 -6.82 -11.79
C LEU A 152 -14.42 -6.95 -11.06
N THR A 153 -15.00 -8.15 -11.05
CA THR A 153 -16.05 -8.53 -10.10
C THR A 153 -15.48 -8.70 -8.70
N ALA A 154 -16.33 -8.82 -7.69
CA ALA A 154 -15.92 -9.13 -6.31
C ALA A 154 -15.11 -10.43 -6.24
N GLU A 155 -15.48 -11.46 -7.02
CA GLU A 155 -14.73 -12.73 -7.11
C GLU A 155 -13.37 -12.53 -7.80
N GLY A 156 -13.30 -11.69 -8.85
CA GLY A 156 -12.05 -11.30 -9.50
C GLY A 156 -11.10 -10.59 -8.52
N CYS A 157 -11.63 -9.69 -7.72
CA CYS A 157 -10.89 -9.04 -6.64
C CYS A 157 -10.38 -10.05 -5.60
N ARG A 158 -11.20 -11.03 -5.22
CA ARG A 158 -10.81 -12.11 -4.31
C ARG A 158 -9.67 -12.95 -4.87
N ARG A 159 -9.74 -13.31 -6.13
CA ARG A 159 -8.67 -14.06 -6.82
C ARG A 159 -7.35 -13.30 -6.83
N VAL A 160 -7.37 -11.99 -7.11
CA VAL A 160 -6.18 -11.13 -7.05
C VAL A 160 -5.59 -11.11 -5.62
N ALA A 161 -6.43 -10.91 -4.60
CA ALA A 161 -5.99 -10.91 -3.19
C ALA A 161 -5.35 -12.25 -2.79
N MET A 162 -5.94 -13.37 -3.21
CA MET A 162 -5.39 -14.72 -2.98
C MET A 162 -4.00 -14.89 -3.63
N GLY A 163 -3.82 -14.39 -4.84
CA GLY A 163 -2.52 -14.43 -5.54
C GLY A 163 -1.43 -13.60 -4.87
N LEU A 164 -1.81 -12.56 -4.11
CA LEU A 164 -0.89 -11.65 -3.43
C LEU A 164 -0.47 -12.12 -2.04
N ILE A 165 -1.28 -12.95 -1.35
CA ILE A 165 -1.10 -13.27 0.08
C ILE A 165 0.28 -13.85 0.41
N GLY A 166 0.88 -14.61 -0.48
CA GLY A 166 2.22 -15.18 -0.32
C GLY A 166 3.35 -14.16 -0.56
N SER A 167 3.08 -13.14 -1.36
CA SER A 167 4.08 -12.16 -1.79
C SER A 167 4.24 -10.98 -0.81
N VAL A 168 3.34 -10.80 0.15
CA VAL A 168 3.31 -9.65 1.07
C VAL A 168 3.77 -9.97 2.50
N ARG A 169 4.40 -11.13 2.68
CA ARG A 169 4.99 -11.56 3.96
C ARG A 169 6.40 -11.00 4.15
#